data_6b65ddc8d6b46d585452f6b21b45a0c0
#
_entry.id   6b65ddc8d6b46d585452f6b21b45a0c0
#
_cell.length_a   1.000
_cell.length_b   1.000
_cell.length_c   1.000
_cell.angle_alpha   90.00
_cell.angle_beta   90.00
_cell.angle_gamma   90.00
#
_symmetry.space_group_name_H-M   'P 1'
#
loop_
_entity.id
_entity.type
_entity.pdbx_description
1 polymer ?
#
loop_
_entity_poly.entity_id
_entity_poly.type
_entity_poly.pdbx_seq_one_letter_code
_entity_poly.pdbx_strand_id
1 'polypeptide(L)'
;VTELIQPMSDVSPVRQVQAQPRGNERHRPSFTELVYAHHDWWRARQAGPPDSSVAAAYDSVLAAFEARHGQIVHAFWCTHVESAVALTEKKRFRGLLCPAYGFHRESEWATKDAPDVASELHRCDTLAVRAKAVLTGVRQRICLELAASSAGHLLSLVDERAGAGDKARTAAGIEREHAAITKAESYYREAANGQAQLVYFGGIATVTLALGGIAAAWLSISWAAPVAALAAGAVGAFVSVIQRINSGKFELEYDVGGP
;
A
#
# COMPACT_ATOMS: atom_id res chain seq x y z
N VAL A 1 26.45 40.96 -40.49
CA VAL A 1 26.63 39.65 -39.85
C VAL A 1 25.24 39.15 -39.50
N THR A 2 24.71 38.32 -40.39
CA THR A 2 23.34 37.77 -40.33
C THR A 2 23.46 36.37 -39.79
N GLU A 3 23.04 36.16 -38.55
CA GLU A 3 23.04 34.83 -37.90
C GLU A 3 21.69 34.18 -38.15
N LEU A 4 21.71 33.09 -38.90
CA LEU A 4 20.56 32.24 -39.26
C LEU A 4 20.08 31.49 -38.02
N ILE A 5 18.86 31.79 -37.60
CA ILE A 5 18.10 30.97 -36.62
C ILE A 5 17.59 29.73 -37.35
N GLN A 6 18.15 28.57 -37.05
CA GLN A 6 17.60 27.27 -37.49
C GLN A 6 16.37 26.91 -36.59
N PRO A 7 15.27 26.45 -37.21
CA PRO A 7 14.14 25.95 -36.43
C PRO A 7 14.48 24.56 -35.86
N MET A 8 14.42 24.44 -34.56
CA MET A 8 14.43 23.15 -33.86
C MET A 8 13.12 22.41 -34.15
N SER A 9 13.14 21.56 -35.15
CA SER A 9 12.13 20.51 -35.38
C SER A 9 12.71 19.17 -34.89
N ASP A 10 12.55 18.90 -33.63
CA ASP A 10 12.65 17.56 -33.11
C ASP A 10 11.41 17.24 -32.25
N VAL A 11 10.33 17.01 -32.99
CA VAL A 11 9.16 16.30 -32.43
C VAL A 11 9.54 14.85 -32.40
N SER A 12 9.83 14.36 -31.22
CA SER A 12 10.04 12.91 -30.98
C SER A 12 8.86 12.12 -31.51
N PRO A 13 9.11 11.02 -32.25
CA PRO A 13 8.03 10.24 -32.85
C PRO A 13 7.17 9.63 -31.75
N VAL A 14 5.88 9.96 -31.78
CA VAL A 14 4.83 9.27 -31.05
C VAL A 14 5.03 7.78 -31.25
N ARG A 15 5.40 7.09 -30.19
CA ARG A 15 5.55 5.64 -30.18
C ARG A 15 4.17 5.04 -30.39
N GLN A 16 3.84 4.74 -31.63
CA GLN A 16 2.67 3.92 -31.95
C GLN A 16 2.88 2.56 -31.31
N VAL A 17 2.26 2.34 -30.18
CA VAL A 17 2.07 1.00 -29.61
C VAL A 17 1.13 0.27 -30.56
N GLN A 18 1.70 -0.46 -31.52
CA GLN A 18 0.96 -1.41 -32.33
C GLN A 18 0.41 -2.50 -31.38
N ALA A 19 -0.87 -2.37 -31.05
CA ALA A 19 -1.64 -3.42 -30.42
C ALA A 19 -1.75 -4.59 -31.42
N GLN A 20 -0.83 -5.55 -31.35
CA GLN A 20 -1.00 -6.84 -32.00
C GLN A 20 -2.09 -7.61 -31.25
N PRO A 21 -3.19 -8.00 -31.90
CA PRO A 21 -4.18 -8.87 -31.29
C PRO A 21 -3.60 -10.29 -31.18
N ARG A 22 -2.98 -10.60 -30.06
CA ARG A 22 -2.70 -12.00 -29.66
C ARG A 22 -4.03 -12.60 -29.19
N GLY A 23 -4.41 -13.70 -29.82
CA GLY A 23 -5.69 -14.37 -29.64
C GLY A 23 -6.00 -14.71 -28.18
N ASN A 24 -7.22 -14.42 -27.82
CA ASN A 24 -8.08 -14.99 -26.78
C ASN A 24 -7.58 -15.23 -25.36
N GLU A 25 -6.43 -14.68 -24.94
CA GLU A 25 -6.14 -14.44 -23.56
C GLU A 25 -6.88 -13.14 -23.17
N ARG A 26 -7.83 -13.25 -22.26
CA ARG A 26 -8.57 -12.08 -21.73
C ARG A 26 -7.53 -11.05 -21.30
N HIS A 27 -7.43 -9.98 -22.07
CA HIS A 27 -6.52 -8.87 -21.80
C HIS A 27 -6.75 -8.42 -20.35
N ARG A 28 -5.70 -8.47 -19.54
CA ARG A 28 -5.74 -8.16 -18.11
C ARG A 28 -5.07 -6.81 -17.94
N PRO A 29 -5.84 -5.72 -17.86
CA PRO A 29 -5.26 -4.39 -17.80
C PRO A 29 -4.35 -4.25 -16.57
N SER A 30 -3.17 -3.71 -16.79
CA SER A 30 -2.23 -3.29 -15.75
C SER A 30 -2.65 -1.93 -15.18
N PHE A 31 -2.06 -1.53 -14.05
CA PHE A 31 -2.29 -0.18 -13.53
C PHE A 31 -1.74 0.89 -14.48
N THR A 32 -0.62 0.62 -15.12
CA THR A 32 -0.01 1.49 -16.15
C THR A 32 -0.97 1.75 -17.31
N GLU A 33 -1.67 0.73 -17.81
CA GLU A 33 -2.68 0.92 -18.87
C GLU A 33 -3.85 1.76 -18.40
N LEU A 34 -4.28 1.61 -17.15
CA LEU A 34 -5.32 2.45 -16.57
C LEU A 34 -4.87 3.91 -16.47
N VAL A 35 -3.61 4.17 -16.10
CA VAL A 35 -3.04 5.52 -16.03
C VAL A 35 -3.04 6.17 -17.41
N TYR A 36 -2.59 5.45 -18.44
CA TYR A 36 -2.60 6.00 -19.82
C TYR A 36 -4.02 6.25 -20.33
N ALA A 37 -4.95 5.32 -20.11
CA ALA A 37 -6.35 5.50 -20.49
C ALA A 37 -7.00 6.70 -19.77
N HIS A 38 -6.68 6.91 -18.49
CA HIS A 38 -7.13 8.08 -17.74
C HIS A 38 -6.54 9.37 -18.32
N HIS A 39 -5.25 9.38 -18.67
CA HIS A 39 -4.58 10.56 -19.19
C HIS A 39 -5.13 10.95 -20.57
N ASP A 40 -5.37 9.99 -21.45
CA ASP A 40 -6.01 10.21 -22.75
C ASP A 40 -7.43 10.77 -22.60
N TRP A 41 -8.22 10.19 -21.67
CA TRP A 41 -9.55 10.70 -21.35
C TRP A 41 -9.49 12.14 -20.81
N TRP A 42 -8.55 12.45 -19.92
CA TRP A 42 -8.37 13.76 -19.34
C TRP A 42 -7.98 14.79 -20.39
N ARG A 43 -7.02 14.49 -21.28
CA ARG A 43 -6.61 15.35 -22.41
C ARG A 43 -7.78 15.62 -23.36
N ALA A 44 -8.54 14.59 -23.72
CA ALA A 44 -9.71 14.76 -24.58
C ALA A 44 -10.73 15.69 -23.94
N ARG A 45 -10.96 15.60 -22.64
CA ARG A 45 -11.88 16.46 -21.88
C ARG A 45 -11.42 17.92 -21.82
N GLN A 46 -10.12 18.17 -21.80
CA GLN A 46 -9.56 19.54 -21.83
C GLN A 46 -9.71 20.17 -23.23
N ALA A 47 -9.66 19.39 -24.28
CA ALA A 47 -9.82 19.86 -25.65
C ALA A 47 -11.29 20.16 -26.04
N GLY A 48 -12.26 19.69 -25.26
CA GLY A 48 -13.69 19.86 -25.51
C GLY A 48 -14.52 18.74 -24.88
N PRO A 49 -15.80 18.59 -25.25
CA PRO A 49 -16.59 17.45 -24.81
C PRO A 49 -15.91 16.17 -25.33
N PRO A 50 -15.56 15.22 -24.42
CA PRO A 50 -14.81 14.04 -24.82
C PRO A 50 -15.62 13.20 -25.82
N ASP A 51 -14.94 12.69 -26.84
CA ASP A 51 -15.51 11.70 -27.74
C ASP A 51 -16.01 10.51 -26.91
N SER A 52 -17.22 10.07 -27.18
CA SER A 52 -17.84 8.94 -26.49
C SER A 52 -17.00 7.67 -26.55
N SER A 53 -16.18 7.50 -27.59
CA SER A 53 -15.27 6.36 -27.75
C SER A 53 -14.13 6.38 -26.73
N VAL A 54 -13.54 7.54 -26.43
CA VAL A 54 -12.45 7.69 -25.44
C VAL A 54 -12.98 7.45 -24.01
N ALA A 55 -14.16 8.00 -23.72
CA ALA A 55 -14.82 7.75 -22.43
C ALA A 55 -15.15 6.27 -22.23
N ALA A 56 -15.73 5.62 -23.23
CA ALA A 56 -16.05 4.18 -23.18
C ALA A 56 -14.80 3.31 -23.06
N ALA A 57 -13.69 3.69 -23.71
CA ALA A 57 -12.41 2.99 -23.58
C ALA A 57 -11.88 3.05 -22.13
N TYR A 58 -11.87 4.25 -21.54
CA TYR A 58 -11.45 4.45 -20.14
C TYR A 58 -12.33 3.64 -19.18
N ASP A 59 -13.66 3.72 -19.32
CA ASP A 59 -14.60 3.00 -18.46
C ASP A 59 -14.42 1.48 -18.56
N SER A 60 -14.11 0.98 -19.76
CA SER A 60 -13.84 -0.45 -19.98
C SER A 60 -12.58 -0.91 -19.27
N VAL A 61 -11.48 -0.14 -19.37
CA VAL A 61 -10.20 -0.44 -18.70
C VAL A 61 -10.36 -0.36 -17.17
N LEU A 62 -11.06 0.67 -16.68
CA LEU A 62 -11.37 0.85 -15.26
C LEU A 62 -12.15 -0.33 -14.70
N ALA A 63 -13.25 -0.70 -15.36
CA ALA A 63 -14.10 -1.82 -14.93
C ALA A 63 -13.33 -3.15 -14.92
N ALA A 64 -12.48 -3.40 -15.92
CA ALA A 64 -11.66 -4.60 -15.99
C ALA A 64 -10.56 -4.63 -14.91
N PHE A 65 -9.97 -3.47 -14.59
CA PHE A 65 -9.00 -3.31 -13.50
C PHE A 65 -9.67 -3.56 -12.13
N GLU A 66 -10.81 -2.92 -11.87
CA GLU A 66 -11.55 -3.08 -10.61
C GLU A 66 -12.09 -4.51 -10.41
N ALA A 67 -12.52 -5.18 -11.46
CA ALA A 67 -12.94 -6.58 -11.40
C ALA A 67 -11.82 -7.50 -10.89
N ARG A 68 -10.56 -7.17 -11.21
CA ARG A 68 -9.39 -7.94 -10.80
C ARG A 68 -8.85 -7.55 -9.43
N HIS A 69 -8.65 -6.25 -9.20
CA HIS A 69 -7.93 -5.71 -8.05
C HIS A 69 -8.85 -5.25 -6.92
N GLY A 70 -10.13 -5.10 -7.17
CA GLY A 70 -11.12 -4.51 -6.29
C GLY A 70 -11.39 -3.05 -6.61
N GLN A 71 -12.38 -2.48 -5.95
CA GLN A 71 -12.80 -1.11 -6.16
C GLN A 71 -11.69 -0.12 -5.76
N ILE A 72 -11.47 0.91 -6.55
CA ILE A 72 -10.56 2.01 -6.18
C ILE A 72 -11.22 2.83 -5.08
N VAL A 73 -10.61 2.85 -3.89
CA VAL A 73 -11.11 3.60 -2.72
C VAL A 73 -10.39 4.93 -2.52
N HIS A 74 -9.17 5.05 -3.03
CA HIS A 74 -8.40 6.28 -3.04
C HIS A 74 -7.51 6.29 -4.27
N ALA A 75 -7.44 7.42 -4.99
CA ALA A 75 -6.53 7.60 -6.11
C ALA A 75 -6.11 9.06 -6.25
N PHE A 76 -4.88 9.26 -6.70
CA PHE A 76 -4.36 10.52 -7.19
C PHE A 76 -3.84 10.33 -8.61
N TRP A 77 -4.29 11.19 -9.53
CA TRP A 77 -3.93 11.19 -10.94
C TRP A 77 -3.24 12.49 -11.27
N CYS A 78 -2.04 12.41 -11.82
CA CYS A 78 -1.35 13.60 -12.34
C CYS A 78 -2.02 14.10 -13.61
N THR A 79 -1.95 15.41 -13.84
CA THR A 79 -2.56 16.07 -14.99
C THR A 79 -1.55 16.37 -16.10
N HIS A 80 -0.31 16.68 -15.74
CA HIS A 80 0.76 17.03 -16.66
C HIS A 80 1.70 15.87 -16.97
N VAL A 81 1.73 14.86 -16.09
CA VAL A 81 2.61 13.70 -16.23
C VAL A 81 1.81 12.40 -16.15
N GLU A 82 2.27 11.37 -16.84
CA GLU A 82 1.62 10.05 -16.88
C GLU A 82 1.96 9.26 -15.62
N SER A 83 1.55 9.78 -14.46
CA SER A 83 1.79 9.18 -13.15
C SER A 83 0.53 9.17 -12.31
N ALA A 84 0.40 8.16 -11.48
CA ALA A 84 -0.72 8.02 -10.55
C ALA A 84 -0.36 7.10 -9.38
N VAL A 85 -1.16 7.20 -8.32
CA VAL A 85 -1.20 6.23 -7.23
C VAL A 85 -2.65 5.89 -6.94
N ALA A 86 -2.93 4.61 -6.64
CA ALA A 86 -4.25 4.16 -6.25
C ALA A 86 -4.19 3.12 -5.14
N LEU A 87 -5.18 3.15 -4.27
CA LEU A 87 -5.46 2.13 -3.28
C LEU A 87 -6.76 1.44 -3.67
N THR A 88 -6.72 0.11 -3.76
CA THR A 88 -7.90 -0.69 -4.06
C THR A 88 -8.32 -1.52 -2.85
N GLU A 89 -9.63 -1.77 -2.75
CA GLU A 89 -10.24 -2.63 -1.74
C GLU A 89 -11.00 -3.77 -2.42
N LYS A 90 -10.60 -4.99 -2.16
CA LYS A 90 -11.27 -6.20 -2.66
C LYS A 90 -11.98 -6.91 -1.52
N LYS A 91 -13.30 -6.91 -1.55
CA LYS A 91 -14.13 -7.66 -0.60
C LYS A 91 -13.90 -9.16 -0.79
N ARG A 92 -13.58 -9.87 0.29
CA ARG A 92 -13.39 -11.32 0.31
C ARG A 92 -14.61 -12.01 0.92
N PHE A 93 -15.01 -13.12 0.32
CA PHE A 93 -16.07 -14.02 0.84
C PHE A 93 -17.35 -13.27 1.26
N ARG A 94 -17.94 -12.48 0.34
CA ARG A 94 -19.19 -11.70 0.59
C ARG A 94 -19.14 -10.79 1.82
N GLY A 95 -17.95 -10.31 2.18
CA GLY A 95 -17.76 -9.41 3.34
C GLY A 95 -17.55 -10.12 4.68
N LEU A 96 -17.48 -11.45 4.72
CA LEU A 96 -17.27 -12.22 5.95
C LEU A 96 -15.80 -12.22 6.41
N LEU A 97 -14.84 -12.01 5.48
CA LEU A 97 -13.41 -11.90 5.77
C LEU A 97 -12.95 -10.47 5.59
N CYS A 98 -11.87 -10.11 6.30
CA CYS A 98 -11.22 -8.81 6.14
C CYS A 98 -10.93 -8.54 4.65
N PRO A 99 -11.26 -7.33 4.16
CA PRO A 99 -10.98 -6.96 2.78
C PRO A 99 -9.48 -7.03 2.48
N ALA A 100 -9.14 -7.33 1.25
CA ALA A 100 -7.77 -7.28 0.77
C ALA A 100 -7.51 -5.91 0.12
N TYR A 101 -6.44 -5.25 0.54
CA TYR A 101 -6.03 -3.96 0.00
C TYR A 101 -4.90 -4.12 -1.02
N GLY A 102 -4.99 -3.36 -2.13
CA GLY A 102 -3.96 -3.26 -3.15
C GLY A 102 -3.41 -1.84 -3.20
N PHE A 103 -2.09 -1.69 -3.14
CA PHE A 103 -1.42 -0.43 -3.42
C PHE A 103 -0.82 -0.51 -4.81
N HIS A 104 -1.14 0.47 -5.66
CA HIS A 104 -0.71 0.56 -7.05
C HIS A 104 -0.11 1.93 -7.30
N ARG A 105 1.04 1.98 -7.95
CA ARG A 105 1.70 3.23 -8.33
C ARG A 105 2.29 3.10 -9.73
N GLU A 106 2.14 4.14 -10.51
CA GLU A 106 2.83 4.38 -11.77
C GLU A 106 3.51 5.73 -11.69
N SER A 107 4.82 5.76 -11.81
CA SER A 107 5.61 6.99 -11.68
C SER A 107 6.96 6.90 -12.38
N GLU A 108 7.06 6.12 -13.46
CA GLU A 108 8.33 5.95 -14.17
C GLU A 108 8.91 7.28 -14.64
N TRP A 109 8.04 8.15 -15.14
CA TRP A 109 8.44 9.50 -15.53
C TRP A 109 8.96 10.32 -14.33
N ALA A 110 8.24 10.31 -13.21
CA ALA A 110 8.61 11.06 -12.01
C ALA A 110 9.98 10.65 -11.47
N THR A 111 10.34 9.37 -11.57
CA THR A 111 11.65 8.88 -11.11
C THR A 111 12.81 9.35 -11.99
N LYS A 112 12.59 9.64 -13.27
CA LYS A 112 13.63 10.13 -14.18
C LYS A 112 13.92 11.62 -13.99
N ASP A 113 12.86 12.43 -13.87
CA ASP A 113 12.98 13.89 -13.89
C ASP A 113 12.93 14.54 -12.50
N ALA A 114 12.62 13.76 -11.45
CA ALA A 114 12.56 14.21 -10.06
C ALA A 114 13.21 13.20 -9.11
N PRO A 115 14.54 13.00 -9.16
CA PRO A 115 15.23 12.00 -8.35
C PRO A 115 15.14 12.28 -6.84
N ASP A 116 14.94 13.53 -6.44
CA ASP A 116 14.67 13.98 -5.08
C ASP A 116 13.35 13.42 -4.53
N VAL A 117 12.34 13.25 -5.38
CA VAL A 117 11.04 12.64 -5.03
C VAL A 117 11.10 11.11 -5.12
N ALA A 118 11.95 10.56 -6.00
CA ALA A 118 12.03 9.13 -6.26
C ALA A 118 12.35 8.30 -5.01
N SER A 119 13.26 8.78 -4.15
CA SER A 119 13.62 8.11 -2.91
C SER A 119 12.44 8.03 -1.93
N GLU A 120 11.66 9.10 -1.82
CA GLU A 120 10.50 9.14 -0.94
C GLU A 120 9.33 8.29 -1.47
N LEU A 121 9.12 8.27 -2.79
CA LEU A 121 8.17 7.36 -3.42
C LEU A 121 8.55 5.90 -3.19
N HIS A 122 9.84 5.56 -3.26
CA HIS A 122 10.31 4.20 -2.96
C HIS A 122 10.09 3.83 -1.48
N ARG A 123 10.23 4.78 -0.55
CA ARG A 123 9.87 4.54 0.86
C ARG A 123 8.39 4.24 1.03
N CYS A 124 7.49 4.95 0.31
CA CYS A 124 6.06 4.64 0.31
C CYS A 124 5.77 3.22 -0.20
N ASP A 125 6.45 2.78 -1.28
CA ASP A 125 6.33 1.41 -1.79
C ASP A 125 6.78 0.38 -0.77
N THR A 126 7.96 0.61 -0.17
CA THR A 126 8.52 -0.28 0.85
C THR A 126 7.57 -0.41 2.04
N LEU A 127 7.03 0.72 2.51
CA LEU A 127 6.04 0.74 3.58
C LEU A 127 4.78 -0.03 3.20
N ALA A 128 4.27 0.15 1.97
CA ALA A 128 3.09 -0.57 1.49
C ALA A 128 3.33 -2.08 1.39
N VAL A 129 4.50 -2.52 0.90
CA VAL A 129 4.88 -3.94 0.85
C VAL A 129 4.95 -4.54 2.25
N ARG A 130 5.64 -3.87 3.18
CA ARG A 130 5.76 -4.31 4.59
C ARG A 130 4.40 -4.36 5.28
N ALA A 131 3.56 -3.35 5.10
CA ALA A 131 2.21 -3.32 5.67
C ALA A 131 1.35 -4.48 5.16
N LYS A 132 1.45 -4.82 3.87
CA LYS A 132 0.73 -5.97 3.29
C LYS A 132 1.25 -7.31 3.78
N ALA A 133 2.54 -7.44 4.06
CA ALA A 133 3.15 -8.68 4.53
C ALA A 133 2.84 -8.97 6.01
N VAL A 134 2.79 -7.94 6.85
CA VAL A 134 2.75 -8.09 8.30
C VAL A 134 1.40 -7.71 8.88
N LEU A 135 0.79 -6.60 8.46
CA LEU A 135 -0.43 -6.07 9.07
C LEU A 135 -1.70 -6.69 8.47
N THR A 136 -2.77 -6.72 9.27
CA THR A 136 -4.09 -7.20 8.85
C THR A 136 -5.20 -6.23 9.26
N GLY A 137 -6.34 -6.26 8.54
CA GLY A 137 -7.54 -5.50 8.89
C GLY A 137 -7.33 -3.99 8.88
N VAL A 138 -7.86 -3.30 9.90
CA VAL A 138 -7.87 -1.83 9.97
C VAL A 138 -6.46 -1.23 10.03
N ARG A 139 -5.52 -1.88 10.73
CA ARG A 139 -4.14 -1.39 10.84
C ARG A 139 -3.42 -1.41 9.48
N GLN A 140 -3.63 -2.46 8.69
CA GLN A 140 -3.12 -2.55 7.34
C GLN A 140 -3.69 -1.44 6.47
N ARG A 141 -5.02 -1.25 6.52
CA ARG A 141 -5.71 -0.20 5.77
C ARG A 141 -5.14 1.18 6.09
N ILE A 142 -5.05 1.57 7.36
CA ILE A 142 -4.52 2.88 7.77
C ILE A 142 -3.10 3.09 7.26
N CYS A 143 -2.23 2.08 7.40
CA CYS A 143 -0.84 2.18 6.94
C CYS A 143 -0.77 2.37 5.42
N LEU A 144 -1.59 1.66 4.64
CA LEU A 144 -1.66 1.80 3.18
C LEU A 144 -2.27 3.13 2.74
N GLU A 145 -3.28 3.64 3.47
CA GLU A 145 -3.85 4.97 3.22
C GLU A 145 -2.82 6.08 3.47
N LEU A 146 -2.02 5.98 4.53
CA LEU A 146 -0.93 6.93 4.80
C LEU A 146 0.12 6.89 3.68
N ALA A 147 0.55 5.69 3.26
CA ALA A 147 1.50 5.54 2.16
C ALA A 147 0.94 6.10 0.84
N ALA A 148 -0.32 5.82 0.52
CA ALA A 148 -0.98 6.30 -0.70
C ALA A 148 -1.18 7.83 -0.68
N SER A 149 -1.53 8.40 0.46
CA SER A 149 -1.67 9.85 0.62
C SER A 149 -0.34 10.57 0.43
N SER A 150 0.74 10.12 1.10
CA SER A 150 2.07 10.71 0.93
C SER A 150 2.58 10.54 -0.50
N ALA A 151 2.39 9.37 -1.13
CA ALA A 151 2.75 9.18 -2.53
C ALA A 151 1.95 10.11 -3.46
N GLY A 152 0.65 10.30 -3.21
CA GLY A 152 -0.19 11.25 -3.96
C GLY A 152 0.30 12.69 -3.83
N HIS A 153 0.65 13.14 -2.61
CA HIS A 153 1.20 14.48 -2.40
C HIS A 153 2.56 14.65 -3.08
N LEU A 154 3.44 13.64 -3.03
CA LEU A 154 4.73 13.70 -3.75
C LEU A 154 4.51 13.79 -5.26
N LEU A 155 3.57 13.04 -5.82
CA LEU A 155 3.21 13.13 -7.23
C LEU A 155 2.58 14.48 -7.58
N SER A 156 1.79 15.11 -6.68
CA SER A 156 1.25 16.47 -6.92
C SER A 156 2.36 17.51 -7.01
N LEU A 157 3.42 17.39 -6.21
CA LEU A 157 4.58 18.29 -6.29
C LEU A 157 5.33 18.15 -7.62
N VAL A 158 5.41 16.92 -8.17
CA VAL A 158 5.99 16.68 -9.50
C VAL A 158 5.11 17.25 -10.59
N ASP A 159 3.80 17.04 -10.50
CA ASP A 159 2.82 17.54 -11.46
C ASP A 159 2.78 19.08 -11.49
N GLU A 160 2.80 19.73 -10.32
CA GLU A 160 2.92 21.20 -10.21
C GLU A 160 4.24 21.71 -10.81
N ARG A 161 5.36 21.01 -10.59
CA ARG A 161 6.66 21.36 -11.18
C ARG A 161 6.62 21.30 -12.69
N ALA A 162 5.97 20.29 -13.29
CA ALA A 162 5.79 20.17 -14.73
C ALA A 162 4.90 21.28 -15.32
N GLY A 163 3.93 21.79 -14.54
CA GLY A 163 3.06 22.91 -14.88
C GLY A 163 3.64 24.31 -14.61
N ALA A 164 4.97 24.48 -14.49
CA ALA A 164 5.68 25.73 -14.18
C ALA A 164 5.68 26.17 -12.71
N GLY A 165 5.64 25.22 -11.77
CA GLY A 165 5.69 25.50 -10.33
C GLY A 165 7.04 25.99 -9.79
N ASP A 166 6.99 26.64 -8.62
CA ASP A 166 8.17 27.16 -7.92
C ASP A 166 9.00 26.02 -7.26
N LYS A 167 10.29 25.96 -7.61
CA LYS A 167 11.24 24.97 -7.07
C LYS A 167 11.38 25.03 -5.54
N ALA A 168 11.35 26.25 -4.96
CA ALA A 168 11.48 26.41 -3.51
C ALA A 168 10.27 25.83 -2.77
N ARG A 169 9.06 26.04 -3.29
CA ARG A 169 7.83 25.47 -2.76
C ARG A 169 7.82 23.95 -2.84
N THR A 170 8.35 23.41 -3.94
CA THR A 170 8.48 21.95 -4.11
C THR A 170 9.43 21.34 -3.08
N ALA A 171 10.60 21.95 -2.82
CA ALA A 171 11.55 21.45 -1.82
C ALA A 171 10.94 21.42 -0.41
N ALA A 172 10.25 22.49 0.00
CA ALA A 172 9.54 22.52 1.29
C ALA A 172 8.40 21.50 1.37
N GLY A 173 7.75 21.19 0.23
CA GLY A 173 6.75 20.13 0.12
C GLY A 173 7.36 18.75 0.34
N ILE A 174 8.48 18.45 -0.31
CA ILE A 174 9.21 17.17 -0.15
C ILE A 174 9.63 16.96 1.31
N GLU A 175 10.17 17.97 1.97
CA GLU A 175 10.57 17.86 3.39
C GLU A 175 9.37 17.57 4.31
N ARG A 176 8.23 18.17 4.03
CA ARG A 176 6.99 17.89 4.75
C ARG A 176 6.56 16.43 4.56
N GLU A 177 6.60 15.93 3.33
CA GLU A 177 6.22 14.54 3.05
C GLU A 177 7.24 13.54 3.61
N HIS A 178 8.54 13.89 3.64
CA HIS A 178 9.55 13.10 4.35
C HIS A 178 9.17 12.89 5.83
N ALA A 179 8.74 13.95 6.51
CA ALA A 179 8.29 13.86 7.89
C ALA A 179 7.00 13.03 8.03
N ALA A 180 6.05 13.16 7.07
CA ALA A 180 4.82 12.39 7.06
C ALA A 180 5.09 10.89 6.86
N ILE A 181 5.98 10.52 5.93
CA ILE A 181 6.40 9.13 5.69
C ILE A 181 7.09 8.55 6.92
N THR A 182 7.98 9.31 7.55
CA THR A 182 8.65 8.88 8.79
C THR A 182 7.64 8.60 9.91
N LYS A 183 6.58 9.41 10.02
CA LYS A 183 5.48 9.16 10.94
C LYS A 183 4.68 7.91 10.56
N ALA A 184 4.43 7.68 9.28
CA ALA A 184 3.76 6.47 8.80
C ALA A 184 4.57 5.20 9.08
N GLU A 185 5.90 5.26 8.92
CA GLU A 185 6.82 4.18 9.30
C GLU A 185 6.82 3.90 10.80
N SER A 186 6.73 4.95 11.64
CA SER A 186 6.61 4.77 13.09
C SER A 186 5.29 4.09 13.48
N TYR A 187 4.19 4.50 12.84
CA TYR A 187 2.89 3.84 12.99
C TYR A 187 2.95 2.36 12.58
N TYR A 188 3.61 2.07 11.44
CA TYR A 188 3.79 0.68 11.00
C TYR A 188 4.51 -0.16 12.07
N ARG A 189 5.63 0.33 12.63
CA ARG A 189 6.40 -0.39 13.66
C ARG A 189 5.55 -0.66 14.91
N GLU A 190 4.82 0.34 15.38
CA GLU A 190 3.94 0.21 16.53
C GLU A 190 2.81 -0.79 16.25
N ALA A 191 2.17 -0.70 15.08
CA ALA A 191 1.11 -1.61 14.67
C ALA A 191 1.60 -3.07 14.51
N ALA A 192 2.80 -3.26 13.94
CA ALA A 192 3.43 -4.57 13.78
C ALA A 192 3.77 -5.19 15.13
N ASN A 193 4.37 -4.43 16.04
CA ASN A 193 4.67 -4.87 17.41
C ASN A 193 3.38 -5.26 18.15
N GLY A 194 2.34 -4.43 18.07
CA GLY A 194 1.06 -4.75 18.70
C GLY A 194 0.37 -5.98 18.10
N GLN A 195 0.55 -6.24 16.80
CA GLN A 195 0.01 -7.43 16.16
C GLN A 195 0.80 -8.68 16.56
N ALA A 196 2.13 -8.61 16.60
CA ALA A 196 2.99 -9.70 17.07
C ALA A 196 2.66 -10.09 18.52
N GLN A 197 2.46 -9.10 19.38
CA GLN A 197 2.02 -9.33 20.77
C GLN A 197 0.67 -10.07 20.84
N LEU A 198 -0.33 -9.64 20.03
CA LEU A 198 -1.64 -10.29 20.00
C LEU A 198 -1.55 -11.76 19.55
N VAL A 199 -0.74 -12.06 18.53
CA VAL A 199 -0.52 -13.44 18.05
C VAL A 199 0.16 -14.28 19.13
N TYR A 200 1.17 -13.73 19.80
CA TYR A 200 1.87 -14.41 20.87
C TYR A 200 0.95 -14.69 22.05
N PHE A 201 0.17 -13.70 22.51
CA PHE A 201 -0.81 -13.90 23.58
C PHE A 201 -1.91 -14.87 23.21
N GLY A 202 -2.44 -14.76 22.00
CA GLY A 202 -3.45 -15.68 21.48
C GLY A 202 -2.93 -17.12 21.46
N GLY A 203 -1.67 -17.31 21.04
CA GLY A 203 -1.01 -18.61 21.05
C GLY A 203 -0.87 -19.18 22.47
N ILE A 204 -0.35 -18.39 23.41
CA ILE A 204 -0.21 -18.84 24.82
C ILE A 204 -1.58 -19.13 25.43
N ALA A 205 -2.57 -18.25 25.24
CA ALA A 205 -3.92 -18.46 25.77
C ALA A 205 -4.54 -19.76 25.22
N THR A 206 -4.39 -20.00 23.91
CA THR A 206 -4.90 -21.22 23.27
C THR A 206 -4.25 -22.47 23.85
N VAL A 207 -2.92 -22.49 24.00
CA VAL A 207 -2.18 -23.62 24.58
C VAL A 207 -2.60 -23.82 26.04
N THR A 208 -2.71 -22.74 26.81
CA THR A 208 -3.13 -22.80 28.22
C THR A 208 -4.54 -23.37 28.37
N LEU A 209 -5.49 -22.92 27.51
CA LEU A 209 -6.86 -23.45 27.52
C LEU A 209 -6.92 -24.90 27.06
N ALA A 210 -6.14 -25.30 26.06
CA ALA A 210 -6.07 -26.68 25.61
C ALA A 210 -5.52 -27.61 26.72
N LEU A 211 -4.42 -27.22 27.36
CA LEU A 211 -3.83 -27.98 28.48
C LEU A 211 -4.76 -28.03 29.68
N GLY A 212 -5.42 -26.90 29.99
CA GLY A 212 -6.44 -26.86 31.06
C GLY A 212 -7.65 -27.76 30.79
N GLY A 213 -8.11 -27.78 29.51
CA GLY A 213 -9.20 -28.68 29.08
C GLY A 213 -8.83 -30.17 29.16
N ILE A 214 -7.63 -30.53 28.70
CA ILE A 214 -7.09 -31.90 28.83
C ILE A 214 -6.97 -32.28 30.29
N ALA A 215 -6.45 -31.40 31.14
CA ALA A 215 -6.31 -31.61 32.54
C ALA A 215 -7.68 -31.79 33.25
N ALA A 216 -8.67 -30.97 32.92
CA ALA A 216 -10.03 -31.07 33.44
C ALA A 216 -10.71 -32.39 33.02
N ALA A 217 -10.50 -32.83 31.75
CA ALA A 217 -10.99 -34.12 31.28
C ALA A 217 -10.34 -35.30 32.02
N TRP A 218 -9.06 -35.22 32.36
CA TRP A 218 -8.34 -36.22 33.16
C TRP A 218 -8.78 -36.25 34.65
N LEU A 219 -9.12 -35.06 35.20
CA LEU A 219 -9.62 -34.93 36.58
C LEU A 219 -10.95 -35.64 36.80
N SER A 220 -11.79 -35.74 35.77
CA SER A 220 -13.05 -36.50 35.89
C SER A 220 -12.80 -37.99 36.14
N ILE A 221 -11.54 -38.45 36.03
CA ILE A 221 -11.16 -39.89 36.12
C ILE A 221 -10.45 -40.27 37.42
N SER A 222 -9.98 -39.37 38.32
CA SER A 222 -9.59 -39.72 39.70
C SER A 222 -8.34 -39.09 40.37
N TRP A 223 -7.72 -38.05 39.93
CA TRP A 223 -6.51 -37.52 40.59
C TRP A 223 -6.50 -35.99 40.76
N ALA A 224 -7.16 -35.44 41.78
CA ALA A 224 -7.42 -33.98 41.89
C ALA A 224 -6.21 -33.08 42.21
N ALA A 225 -5.21 -33.54 42.97
CA ALA A 225 -4.16 -32.67 43.49
C ALA A 225 -3.03 -32.30 42.51
N PRO A 226 -2.43 -33.20 41.70
CA PRO A 226 -1.32 -32.82 40.81
C PRO A 226 -1.76 -31.96 39.64
N VAL A 227 -3.02 -32.01 39.23
CA VAL A 227 -3.56 -31.28 38.10
C VAL A 227 -3.96 -29.85 38.48
N ALA A 228 -4.43 -29.64 39.72
CA ALA A 228 -4.61 -28.29 40.28
C ALA A 228 -3.27 -27.51 40.30
N ALA A 229 -2.17 -28.19 40.65
CA ALA A 229 -0.83 -27.62 40.65
C ALA A 229 -0.34 -27.26 39.23
N LEU A 230 -0.61 -28.10 38.22
CA LEU A 230 -0.28 -27.83 36.83
C LEU A 230 -1.09 -26.65 36.26
N ALA A 231 -2.38 -26.58 36.56
CA ALA A 231 -3.24 -25.46 36.14
C ALA A 231 -2.80 -24.14 36.81
N ALA A 232 -2.47 -24.14 38.08
CA ALA A 232 -1.94 -22.99 38.81
C ALA A 232 -0.58 -22.53 38.26
N GLY A 233 0.30 -23.48 37.91
CA GLY A 233 1.59 -23.21 37.27
C GLY A 233 1.44 -22.55 35.89
N ALA A 234 0.50 -23.04 35.07
CA ALA A 234 0.22 -22.47 33.75
C ALA A 234 -0.35 -21.04 33.85
N VAL A 235 -1.25 -20.77 34.79
CA VAL A 235 -1.80 -19.43 35.07
C VAL A 235 -0.68 -18.53 35.61
N GLY A 236 0.19 -18.98 36.49
CA GLY A 236 1.33 -18.23 37.00
C GLY A 236 2.33 -17.86 35.91
N ALA A 237 2.65 -18.76 34.98
CA ALA A 237 3.50 -18.51 33.85
C ALA A 237 2.86 -17.47 32.92
N PHE A 238 1.56 -17.55 32.68
CA PHE A 238 0.82 -16.60 31.88
C PHE A 238 0.84 -15.18 32.46
N VAL A 239 0.57 -15.06 33.77
CA VAL A 239 0.65 -13.74 34.48
C VAL A 239 2.06 -13.18 34.44
N SER A 240 3.09 -14.01 34.62
CA SER A 240 4.51 -13.60 34.57
C SER A 240 4.89 -13.06 33.18
N VAL A 241 4.42 -13.70 32.12
CA VAL A 241 4.65 -13.25 30.76
C VAL A 241 3.94 -11.92 30.50
N ILE A 242 2.67 -11.76 30.94
CA ILE A 242 1.93 -10.50 30.83
C ILE A 242 2.66 -9.37 31.58
N GLN A 243 3.13 -9.62 32.79
CA GLN A 243 3.88 -8.63 33.56
C GLN A 243 5.18 -8.20 32.86
N ARG A 244 5.89 -9.16 32.26
CA ARG A 244 7.16 -8.90 31.58
C ARG A 244 6.98 -8.06 30.31
N ILE A 245 5.87 -8.24 29.59
CA ILE A 245 5.52 -7.44 28.41
C ILE A 245 5.04 -6.06 28.79
N ASN A 246 4.20 -5.94 29.83
CA ASN A 246 3.72 -4.64 30.32
C ASN A 246 4.85 -3.77 30.90
N SER A 247 5.96 -4.40 31.34
CA SER A 247 7.14 -3.69 31.83
C SER A 247 8.07 -3.16 30.71
N GLY A 248 7.67 -3.22 29.45
CA GLY A 248 8.43 -2.65 28.29
C GLY A 248 9.74 -3.35 27.95
N LYS A 249 10.02 -4.53 28.55
CA LYS A 249 11.27 -5.28 28.36
C LYS A 249 11.25 -6.28 27.20
N PHE A 250 10.18 -6.28 26.40
CA PHE A 250 10.06 -7.12 25.21
C PHE A 250 10.04 -6.20 23.97
N GLU A 251 11.21 -5.77 23.52
CA GLU A 251 11.39 -5.33 22.13
C GLU A 251 11.57 -6.60 21.29
N LEU A 252 10.51 -7.00 20.61
CA LEU A 252 10.63 -7.92 19.49
C LEU A 252 11.22 -7.09 18.34
N GLU A 253 12.55 -7.08 18.25
CA GLU A 253 13.27 -6.59 17.08
C GLU A 253 12.95 -7.55 15.93
N TYR A 254 11.87 -7.25 15.22
CA TYR A 254 11.55 -7.87 13.94
C TYR A 254 12.45 -7.18 12.90
N ASP A 255 13.75 -7.52 12.96
CA ASP A 255 14.67 -7.21 11.89
C ASP A 255 14.32 -8.15 10.72
N VAL A 256 13.45 -7.66 9.83
CA VAL A 256 13.30 -8.24 8.51
C VAL A 256 14.55 -7.78 7.75
N GLY A 257 15.69 -8.40 8.10
CA GLY A 257 16.92 -8.28 7.36
C GLY A 257 16.66 -8.67 5.92
N GLY A 258 16.59 -7.66 5.06
CA GLY A 258 16.79 -7.85 3.64
C GLY A 258 18.28 -7.74 3.35
N PRO A 259 18.80 -8.50 2.38
CA PRO A 259 20.08 -8.19 1.76
C PRO A 259 20.00 -6.90 0.94
#